data_189e41c1b169d95830b2dd5fc602c56e
#
_entry.id   189e41c1b169d95830b2dd5fc602c56e
#
_cell.length_a   1.000
_cell.length_b   1.000
_cell.length_c   1.000
_cell.angle_alpha   90.00
_cell.angle_beta   90.00
_cell.angle_gamma   90.00
#
_symmetry.space_group_name_H-M   'P 1'
#
loop_
_entity.id
_entity.type
_entity.pdbx_description
1 polymer ?
#
loop_
_entity_poly.entity_id
_entity_poly.type
_entity_poly.pdbx_seq_one_letter_code
_entity_poly.pdbx_strand_id
1 'polypeptide(L)'
;MKVLWITNIMFPEARQLLEGNREFKASGGWMLGAADALLLWSDIKLTVATVSTKVKSLTRLDGNRITYYVLPMGRGNQRINPEYESLWKQVNSEVRPDIVHIHGTEFSHGYAYMRACGSDNVVISIQGMTSACYHYYYYGMSKFDIYKNLTLKDFLKGSIIDQRRHFKKRSCYELEMLRMARHVIGRTSWDRTHVWAINPEVKYHFCNETLRPEFYDGSMWSYEKCDKHTIFLSQAGYPIKGLHQLLKAMPLILSHYPDTTIRVAGGDITKCDSFKDWLHFSGYGRYIKSLIHRFHLTGKVRFIGNKNAEEMKREYLASNVFVCPSTIENSPNSLGEAQILGVPCVASYVGGIPDMMKGNEDNLYRFEEVEILAKNVCKVFTNAEKQSNMILTATKRHNPSINSRQLYSIYQSIINA
;
A
#
# COMPACT_ATOMS: atom_id res chain seq x y z
N MET A 1 -6.88 -20.56 20.19
CA MET A 1 -5.59 -20.02 19.67
C MET A 1 -5.50 -18.53 20.00
N LYS A 2 -4.46 -18.10 20.72
CA LYS A 2 -4.19 -16.69 21.03
C LYS A 2 -3.27 -16.12 19.96
N VAL A 3 -3.75 -15.13 19.23
CA VAL A 3 -3.04 -14.48 18.11
C VAL A 3 -2.70 -13.05 18.49
N LEU A 4 -1.41 -12.69 18.38
CA LEU A 4 -0.97 -11.31 18.52
C LEU A 4 -0.60 -10.75 17.14
N TRP A 5 -1.35 -9.76 16.67
CA TRP A 5 -0.97 -8.97 15.49
C TRP A 5 -0.15 -7.75 15.89
N ILE A 6 0.99 -7.57 15.26
CA ILE A 6 1.79 -6.35 15.36
C ILE A 6 1.62 -5.56 14.07
N THR A 7 1.02 -4.36 14.17
CA THR A 7 0.57 -3.61 13.00
C THR A 7 1.18 -2.22 12.90
N ASN A 8 1.35 -1.74 11.67
CA ASN A 8 1.84 -0.40 11.37
C ASN A 8 0.72 0.66 11.46
N ILE A 9 -0.52 0.21 11.59
CA ILE A 9 -1.72 1.05 11.55
C ILE A 9 -2.55 0.81 12.80
N MET A 10 -3.00 1.88 13.45
CA MET A 10 -3.96 1.79 14.54
C MET A 10 -5.36 1.54 13.98
N PHE A 11 -6.03 0.51 14.48
CA PHE A 11 -7.41 0.17 14.10
C PHE A 11 -8.38 1.30 14.49
N PRO A 12 -9.46 1.51 13.71
CA PRO A 12 -10.45 2.56 14.01
C PRO A 12 -11.02 2.47 15.43
N GLU A 13 -11.39 1.26 15.88
CA GLU A 13 -11.92 1.02 17.23
C GLU A 13 -10.89 1.41 18.31
N ALA A 14 -9.62 1.01 18.16
CA ALA A 14 -8.55 1.38 19.11
C ALA A 14 -8.35 2.90 19.16
N ARG A 15 -8.46 3.57 18.01
CA ARG A 15 -8.37 5.04 17.95
C ARG A 15 -9.57 5.71 18.63
N GLN A 16 -10.77 5.19 18.42
CA GLN A 16 -11.98 5.69 19.05
C GLN A 16 -11.92 5.53 20.58
N LEU A 17 -11.47 4.38 21.06
CA LEU A 17 -11.28 4.14 22.51
C LEU A 17 -10.23 5.07 23.13
N LEU A 18 -9.19 5.43 22.37
CA LEU A 18 -8.09 6.27 22.84
C LEU A 18 -8.41 7.77 22.79
N GLU A 19 -9.09 8.23 21.74
CA GLU A 19 -9.25 9.67 21.42
C GLU A 19 -10.72 10.17 21.57
N GLY A 20 -11.67 9.26 21.92
CA GLY A 20 -13.11 9.57 22.00
C GLY A 20 -13.80 9.62 20.63
N ASN A 21 -15.09 9.96 20.62
CA ASN A 21 -15.94 9.97 19.42
C ASN A 21 -15.59 11.11 18.44
N ARG A 22 -14.44 11.05 17.79
CA ARG A 22 -14.12 11.89 16.64
C ARG A 22 -14.28 11.03 15.38
N GLU A 23 -14.93 11.57 14.36
CA GLU A 23 -14.92 10.93 13.04
C GLU A 23 -13.50 10.86 12.50
N PHE A 24 -12.98 9.67 12.36
CA PHE A 24 -11.66 9.43 11.77
C PHE A 24 -11.82 8.81 10.38
N LYS A 25 -11.12 9.37 9.41
CA LYS A 25 -10.98 8.71 8.12
C LYS A 25 -10.24 7.38 8.32
N ALA A 26 -10.90 6.28 8.02
CA ALA A 26 -10.33 4.95 8.17
C ALA A 26 -9.13 4.78 7.23
N SER A 27 -7.96 4.51 7.82
CA SER A 27 -6.79 4.01 7.09
C SER A 27 -6.62 2.52 7.39
N GLY A 28 -6.22 1.70 6.42
CA GLY A 28 -5.97 0.27 6.63
C GLY A 28 -7.22 -0.61 6.65
N GLY A 29 -8.26 -0.26 5.91
CA GLY A 29 -9.51 -1.03 5.86
C GLY A 29 -9.35 -2.50 5.45
N TRP A 30 -8.32 -2.85 4.68
CA TRP A 30 -7.98 -4.24 4.34
C TRP A 30 -7.58 -5.08 5.57
N MET A 31 -6.85 -4.48 6.53
CA MET A 31 -6.48 -5.16 7.78
C MET A 31 -7.70 -5.43 8.67
N LEU A 32 -8.65 -4.49 8.71
CA LEU A 32 -9.90 -4.67 9.43
C LEU A 32 -10.71 -5.82 8.82
N GLY A 33 -10.88 -5.84 7.50
CA GLY A 33 -11.55 -6.94 6.80
C GLY A 33 -10.89 -8.30 7.02
N ALA A 34 -9.55 -8.35 7.08
CA ALA A 34 -8.81 -9.57 7.40
C ALA A 34 -9.01 -10.00 8.87
N ALA A 35 -9.06 -9.05 9.81
CA ALA A 35 -9.34 -9.33 11.23
C ALA A 35 -10.76 -9.87 11.41
N ASP A 36 -11.76 -9.22 10.80
CA ASP A 36 -13.14 -9.67 10.84
C ASP A 36 -13.32 -11.07 10.27
N ALA A 37 -12.69 -11.36 9.12
CA ALA A 37 -12.71 -12.68 8.51
C ALA A 37 -12.01 -13.74 9.38
N LEU A 38 -10.92 -13.40 10.06
CA LEU A 38 -10.24 -14.30 10.98
C LEU A 38 -11.07 -14.57 12.24
N LEU A 39 -11.76 -13.57 12.77
CA LEU A 39 -12.61 -13.68 13.95
C LEU A 39 -13.93 -14.44 13.73
N LEU A 40 -14.20 -14.93 12.52
CA LEU A 40 -15.25 -15.91 12.27
C LEU A 40 -14.89 -17.31 12.82
N TRP A 41 -13.62 -17.58 13.05
CA TRP A 41 -13.14 -18.80 13.70
C TRP A 41 -13.28 -18.67 15.22
N SER A 42 -14.17 -19.45 15.82
CA SER A 42 -14.55 -19.33 17.24
C SER A 42 -13.43 -19.60 18.24
N ASP A 43 -12.38 -20.29 17.82
CA ASP A 43 -11.22 -20.61 18.64
C ASP A 43 -10.12 -19.51 18.64
N ILE A 44 -10.31 -18.44 17.83
CA ILE A 44 -9.38 -17.33 17.73
C ILE A 44 -9.66 -16.27 18.79
N LYS A 45 -8.60 -15.94 19.58
CA LYS A 45 -8.57 -14.76 20.44
C LYS A 45 -7.53 -13.81 19.91
N LEU A 46 -8.00 -12.70 19.27
CA LEU A 46 -7.14 -11.73 18.62
C LEU A 46 -6.77 -10.58 19.54
N THR A 47 -5.47 -10.30 19.63
CA THR A 47 -4.90 -9.09 20.23
C THR A 47 -4.14 -8.33 19.15
N VAL A 48 -4.28 -7.00 19.09
CA VAL A 48 -3.57 -6.14 18.13
C VAL A 48 -2.69 -5.14 18.87
N ALA A 49 -1.41 -5.13 18.57
CA ALA A 49 -0.44 -4.19 19.13
C ALA A 49 0.06 -3.24 18.03
N THR A 50 0.17 -1.96 18.38
CA THR A 50 0.70 -0.92 17.49
C THR A 50 1.46 0.14 18.29
N VAL A 51 2.14 1.04 17.60
CA VAL A 51 2.86 2.17 18.20
C VAL A 51 2.21 3.50 17.84
N SER A 52 2.18 4.44 18.78
CA SER A 52 1.58 5.76 18.56
C SER A 52 2.29 6.86 19.33
N THR A 53 2.34 8.06 18.74
CA THR A 53 2.77 9.28 19.44
C THR A 53 1.71 9.85 20.40
N LYS A 54 0.52 9.24 20.40
CA LYS A 54 -0.62 9.69 21.20
C LYS A 54 -0.61 9.19 22.64
N VAL A 55 0.18 8.17 22.92
CA VAL A 55 0.36 7.59 24.25
C VAL A 55 1.77 7.86 24.77
N LYS A 56 1.90 8.01 26.10
CA LYS A 56 3.19 8.20 26.80
C LYS A 56 3.69 6.94 27.51
N SER A 57 2.81 5.97 27.72
CA SER A 57 3.10 4.68 28.34
C SER A 57 2.36 3.58 27.60
N LEU A 58 2.70 2.32 27.86
CA LEU A 58 1.96 1.17 27.36
C LEU A 58 0.49 1.29 27.80
N THR A 59 -0.41 1.29 26.84
CA THR A 59 -1.85 1.47 27.06
C THR A 59 -2.59 0.26 26.51
N ARG A 60 -3.33 -0.44 27.38
CA ARG A 60 -4.24 -1.50 26.99
C ARG A 60 -5.64 -0.91 26.80
N LEU A 61 -6.33 -1.33 25.73
CA LEU A 61 -7.68 -0.95 25.41
C LEU A 61 -8.49 -2.23 25.13
N ASP A 62 -9.62 -2.38 25.76
CA ASP A 62 -10.51 -3.52 25.54
C ASP A 62 -11.61 -3.09 24.57
N GLY A 63 -11.52 -3.56 23.32
CA GLY A 63 -12.54 -3.39 22.30
C GLY A 63 -13.61 -4.48 22.36
N ASN A 64 -14.54 -4.46 21.40
CA ASN A 64 -15.69 -5.37 21.38
C ASN A 64 -15.26 -6.85 21.18
N ARG A 65 -14.39 -7.12 20.19
CA ARG A 65 -13.90 -8.47 19.87
C ARG A 65 -12.37 -8.59 19.89
N ILE A 66 -11.66 -7.47 20.03
CA ILE A 66 -10.21 -7.36 19.93
C ILE A 66 -9.68 -6.61 21.14
N THR A 67 -8.64 -7.14 21.78
CA THR A 67 -7.87 -6.38 22.77
C THR A 67 -6.74 -5.65 22.06
N TYR A 68 -6.52 -4.39 22.40
CA TYR A 68 -5.47 -3.58 21.79
C TYR A 68 -4.39 -3.21 22.80
N TYR A 69 -3.14 -3.18 22.32
CA TYR A 69 -2.01 -2.61 23.02
C TYR A 69 -1.42 -1.47 22.19
N VAL A 70 -1.34 -0.29 22.78
CA VAL A 70 -0.74 0.87 22.13
C VAL A 70 0.53 1.25 22.88
N LEU A 71 1.68 1.14 22.20
CA LEU A 71 2.98 1.47 22.75
C LEU A 71 3.35 2.92 22.38
N PRO A 72 4.11 3.63 23.25
CA PRO A 72 4.60 4.96 22.92
C PRO A 72 5.63 4.88 21.80
N MET A 73 5.49 5.73 20.77
CA MET A 73 6.41 5.74 19.63
C MET A 73 7.74 6.46 19.95
N GLY A 74 7.76 7.38 20.90
CA GLY A 74 8.93 8.23 21.15
C GLY A 74 9.28 9.14 19.95
N ARG A 75 10.30 9.98 20.12
CA ARG A 75 10.86 10.73 18.98
C ARG A 75 11.88 9.84 18.26
N GLY A 76 11.68 9.62 16.96
CA GLY A 76 12.59 8.82 16.14
C GLY A 76 12.25 7.33 16.10
N ASN A 77 11.00 7.01 15.79
CA ASN A 77 10.45 5.65 15.58
C ASN A 77 11.27 4.72 14.67
N GLN A 78 12.33 5.22 14.05
CA GLN A 78 13.23 4.49 13.15
C GLN A 78 14.44 3.88 13.89
N ARG A 79 14.57 4.10 15.18
CA ARG A 79 15.66 3.57 16.01
C ARG A 79 15.10 2.55 17.00
N ILE A 80 15.80 1.44 17.12
CA ILE A 80 15.51 0.46 18.16
C ILE A 80 15.95 1.07 19.47
N ASN A 81 15.06 1.03 20.45
CA ASN A 81 15.25 1.56 21.78
C ASN A 81 15.11 0.39 22.78
N PRO A 82 16.01 0.19 23.74
CA PRO A 82 15.88 -0.82 24.80
C PRO A 82 14.55 -0.73 25.56
N GLU A 83 14.00 0.47 25.71
CA GLU A 83 12.67 0.69 26.29
C GLU A 83 11.57 -0.03 25.51
N TYR A 84 11.61 -0.04 24.19
CA TYR A 84 10.66 -0.81 23.38
C TYR A 84 10.76 -2.30 23.60
N GLU A 85 11.97 -2.81 23.76
CA GLU A 85 12.17 -4.24 24.03
C GLU A 85 11.52 -4.65 25.36
N SER A 86 11.61 -3.81 26.42
CA SER A 86 10.96 -4.09 27.72
C SER A 86 9.43 -4.05 27.60
N LEU A 87 8.88 -3.08 26.87
CA LEU A 87 7.43 -2.98 26.62
C LEU A 87 6.91 -4.19 25.83
N TRP A 88 7.67 -4.65 24.82
CA TRP A 88 7.30 -5.84 24.07
C TRP A 88 7.33 -7.11 24.94
N LYS A 89 8.31 -7.26 25.84
CA LYS A 89 8.33 -8.35 26.84
C LYS A 89 7.10 -8.31 27.72
N GLN A 90 6.68 -7.12 28.17
CA GLN A 90 5.45 -6.95 28.95
C GLN A 90 4.22 -7.40 28.14
N VAL A 91 4.02 -6.88 26.92
CA VAL A 91 2.90 -7.30 26.05
C VAL A 91 2.92 -8.81 25.84
N ASN A 92 4.07 -9.39 25.53
CA ASN A 92 4.20 -10.83 25.33
C ASN A 92 3.83 -11.64 26.57
N SER A 93 4.25 -11.21 27.77
CA SER A 93 3.94 -11.88 29.03
C SER A 93 2.47 -11.80 29.42
N GLU A 94 1.79 -10.68 29.11
CA GLU A 94 0.37 -10.49 29.39
C GLU A 94 -0.51 -11.26 28.40
N VAL A 95 -0.18 -11.24 27.08
CA VAL A 95 -0.95 -11.91 26.02
C VAL A 95 -0.67 -13.41 25.99
N ARG A 96 0.59 -13.80 26.16
CA ARG A 96 1.07 -15.20 26.00
C ARG A 96 0.58 -15.79 24.66
N PRO A 97 0.96 -15.18 23.51
CA PRO A 97 0.45 -15.57 22.23
C PRO A 97 0.96 -16.95 21.80
N ASP A 98 0.07 -17.78 21.25
CA ASP A 98 0.44 -19.01 20.57
C ASP A 98 1.15 -18.70 19.25
N ILE A 99 0.74 -17.60 18.58
CA ILE A 99 1.33 -17.11 17.34
C ILE A 99 1.37 -15.59 17.32
N VAL A 100 2.44 -15.04 16.75
CA VAL A 100 2.64 -13.61 16.54
C VAL A 100 2.72 -13.32 15.04
N HIS A 101 1.86 -12.45 14.56
CA HIS A 101 1.86 -12.05 13.15
C HIS A 101 2.28 -10.58 13.02
N ILE A 102 3.45 -10.35 12.45
CA ILE A 102 3.96 -9.00 12.17
C ILE A 102 3.50 -8.59 10.76
N HIS A 103 2.68 -7.56 10.68
CA HIS A 103 2.16 -7.03 9.42
C HIS A 103 3.06 -5.93 8.87
N GLY A 104 3.96 -6.31 7.95
CA GLY A 104 4.90 -5.43 7.27
C GLY A 104 6.27 -5.34 7.96
N THR A 105 7.26 -5.07 7.15
CA THR A 105 8.69 -4.96 7.54
C THR A 105 9.19 -3.51 7.54
N GLU A 106 8.32 -2.56 7.19
CA GLU A 106 8.69 -1.17 6.91
C GLU A 106 9.10 -0.37 8.15
N PHE A 107 8.83 -0.88 9.36
CA PHE A 107 9.09 -0.18 10.60
C PHE A 107 9.85 -1.05 11.61
N SER A 108 10.57 -0.39 12.51
CA SER A 108 11.46 -1.07 13.47
C SER A 108 10.77 -1.77 14.63
N HIS A 109 9.48 -1.51 14.88
CA HIS A 109 8.80 -2.08 16.05
C HIS A 109 8.60 -3.60 15.98
N GLY A 110 8.36 -4.16 14.80
CA GLY A 110 8.35 -5.60 14.59
C GLY A 110 9.72 -6.23 14.88
N TYR A 111 10.81 -5.59 14.45
CA TYR A 111 12.17 -6.01 14.76
C TYR A 111 12.45 -5.93 16.27
N ALA A 112 12.02 -4.86 16.93
CA ALA A 112 12.16 -4.73 18.38
C ALA A 112 11.45 -5.86 19.14
N TYR A 113 10.25 -6.26 18.68
CA TYR A 113 9.55 -7.42 19.23
C TYR A 113 10.37 -8.71 19.08
N MET A 114 10.85 -9.02 17.87
CA MET A 114 11.62 -10.24 17.61
C MET A 114 12.93 -10.29 18.41
N ARG A 115 13.60 -9.17 18.60
CA ARG A 115 14.78 -9.09 19.47
C ARG A 115 14.45 -9.35 20.94
N ALA A 116 13.32 -8.83 21.40
CA ALA A 116 12.92 -8.91 22.80
C ALA A 116 12.35 -10.28 23.19
N CYS A 117 11.59 -10.91 22.28
CA CYS A 117 10.74 -12.06 22.57
C CYS A 117 11.09 -13.31 21.73
N GLY A 118 12.00 -13.19 20.77
CA GLY A 118 12.37 -14.30 19.87
C GLY A 118 11.49 -14.33 18.61
N SER A 119 11.73 -15.35 17.77
CA SER A 119 11.07 -15.51 16.47
C SER A 119 10.42 -16.87 16.25
N ASP A 120 10.39 -17.74 17.25
CA ASP A 120 9.97 -19.15 17.10
C ASP A 120 8.51 -19.29 16.67
N ASN A 121 7.63 -18.50 17.27
CA ASN A 121 6.20 -18.44 16.93
C ASN A 121 5.81 -17.21 16.13
N VAL A 122 6.76 -16.60 15.40
CA VAL A 122 6.54 -15.38 14.62
C VAL A 122 6.38 -15.70 13.16
N VAL A 123 5.36 -15.12 12.53
CA VAL A 123 5.22 -15.03 11.08
C VAL A 123 5.19 -13.57 10.65
N ILE A 124 5.85 -13.25 9.54
CA ILE A 124 5.94 -11.88 9.00
C ILE A 124 5.23 -11.82 7.66
N SER A 125 4.22 -10.96 7.51
CA SER A 125 3.63 -10.66 6.21
C SER A 125 4.38 -9.54 5.50
N ILE A 126 4.81 -9.79 4.28
CA ILE A 126 5.41 -8.77 3.42
C ILE A 126 4.31 -7.86 2.88
N GLN A 127 4.39 -6.56 3.18
CA GLN A 127 3.54 -5.53 2.59
C GLN A 127 4.25 -4.88 1.39
N GLY A 128 5.28 -4.11 1.67
CA GLY A 128 6.26 -3.63 0.73
C GLY A 128 7.66 -4.03 1.23
N MET A 129 8.66 -3.93 0.38
CA MET A 129 10.04 -4.19 0.75
C MET A 129 10.85 -2.92 0.63
N THR A 130 11.17 -2.31 1.77
CA THR A 130 11.94 -1.05 1.80
C THR A 130 13.34 -1.23 1.23
N SER A 131 13.93 -2.44 1.38
CA SER A 131 15.23 -2.85 0.82
C SER A 131 15.25 -2.85 -0.70
N ALA A 132 14.13 -3.10 -1.35
CA ALA A 132 13.97 -2.99 -2.79
C ALA A 132 13.48 -1.60 -3.21
N CYS A 133 12.45 -1.07 -2.52
CA CYS A 133 11.76 0.16 -2.90
C CYS A 133 12.67 1.40 -2.91
N TYR A 134 13.66 1.50 -2.00
CA TYR A 134 14.50 2.70 -1.97
C TYR A 134 15.35 2.87 -3.24
N HIS A 135 15.63 1.82 -4.00
CA HIS A 135 16.34 1.91 -5.28
C HIS A 135 15.53 2.66 -6.33
N TYR A 136 14.22 2.48 -6.32
CA TYR A 136 13.28 3.00 -7.31
C TYR A 136 12.50 4.22 -6.84
N TYR A 137 12.86 4.83 -5.69
CA TYR A 137 12.04 5.83 -5.00
C TYR A 137 11.64 7.02 -5.88
N TYR A 138 12.57 7.52 -6.71
CA TYR A 138 12.33 8.60 -7.68
C TYR A 138 12.77 8.22 -9.09
N TYR A 139 12.62 6.93 -9.43
CA TYR A 139 12.93 6.43 -10.77
C TYR A 139 12.11 7.17 -11.83
N GLY A 140 12.72 7.40 -13.01
CA GLY A 140 12.13 8.22 -14.08
C GLY A 140 12.25 9.73 -13.89
N MET A 141 12.89 10.22 -12.81
CA MET A 141 13.28 11.61 -12.62
C MET A 141 14.79 11.76 -12.78
N SER A 142 15.23 12.77 -13.54
CA SER A 142 16.66 13.09 -13.61
C SER A 142 17.13 13.78 -12.32
N LYS A 143 18.42 13.70 -12.03
CA LYS A 143 19.01 14.46 -10.92
C LYS A 143 18.75 15.95 -11.07
N PHE A 144 18.85 16.48 -12.29
CA PHE A 144 18.55 17.87 -12.60
C PHE A 144 17.11 18.24 -12.22
N ASP A 145 16.12 17.42 -12.61
CA ASP A 145 14.72 17.66 -12.24
C ASP A 145 14.51 17.70 -10.75
N ILE A 146 15.19 16.81 -9.99
CA ILE A 146 15.08 16.76 -8.54
C ILE A 146 15.63 18.05 -7.93
N TYR A 147 16.87 18.44 -8.25
CA TYR A 147 17.50 19.60 -7.64
C TYR A 147 16.87 20.93 -8.06
N LYS A 148 16.49 21.09 -9.34
CA LYS A 148 15.81 22.28 -9.86
C LYS A 148 14.47 22.56 -9.17
N ASN A 149 13.79 21.52 -8.71
CA ASN A 149 12.47 21.63 -8.11
C ASN A 149 12.47 21.66 -6.59
N LEU A 150 13.62 21.67 -5.90
CA LEU A 150 13.66 21.79 -4.44
C LEU A 150 12.93 23.05 -3.96
N THR A 151 12.22 22.94 -2.86
CA THR A 151 11.41 23.99 -2.24
C THR A 151 11.84 24.25 -0.81
N LEU A 152 11.36 25.34 -0.21
CA LEU A 152 11.64 25.66 1.20
C LEU A 152 11.18 24.51 2.13
N LYS A 153 10.01 23.90 1.84
CA LYS A 153 9.54 22.73 2.58
C LYS A 153 10.55 21.59 2.58
N ASP A 154 11.21 21.33 1.43
CA ASP A 154 12.16 20.24 1.30
C ASP A 154 13.39 20.46 2.18
N PHE A 155 13.85 21.70 2.32
CA PHE A 155 14.95 22.06 3.23
C PHE A 155 14.53 21.93 4.70
N LEU A 156 13.31 22.32 5.06
CA LEU A 156 12.85 22.33 6.45
C LEU A 156 12.31 20.96 6.93
N LYS A 157 11.65 20.19 6.07
CA LYS A 157 10.94 18.96 6.43
C LYS A 157 11.41 17.70 5.69
N GLY A 158 12.43 17.85 4.86
CA GLY A 158 13.01 16.80 4.05
C GLY A 158 12.38 16.65 2.66
N SER A 159 13.26 16.42 1.70
CA SER A 159 12.97 16.22 0.27
C SER A 159 12.70 14.76 -0.07
N ILE A 160 12.39 14.47 -1.34
CA ILE A 160 12.31 13.09 -1.84
C ILE A 160 13.64 12.34 -1.72
N ILE A 161 14.79 13.07 -1.70
CA ILE A 161 16.12 12.49 -1.44
C ILE A 161 16.19 11.97 0.00
N ASP A 162 15.69 12.76 0.95
CA ASP A 162 15.67 12.39 2.36
C ASP A 162 14.68 11.25 2.61
N GLN A 163 13.53 11.27 1.97
CA GLN A 163 12.57 10.16 2.01
C GLN A 163 13.20 8.85 1.50
N ARG A 164 13.96 8.88 0.39
CA ARG A 164 14.73 7.73 -0.08
C ARG A 164 15.77 7.27 0.95
N ARG A 165 16.48 8.20 1.59
CA ARG A 165 17.43 7.87 2.68
C ARG A 165 16.73 7.22 3.87
N HIS A 166 15.52 7.67 4.20
CA HIS A 166 14.70 7.04 5.25
C HIS A 166 14.27 5.62 4.87
N PHE A 167 13.90 5.35 3.63
CA PHE A 167 13.63 4.00 3.15
C PHE A 167 14.88 3.12 3.27
N LYS A 168 16.05 3.61 2.85
CA LYS A 168 17.32 2.91 2.99
C LYS A 168 17.67 2.61 4.46
N LYS A 169 17.42 3.55 5.39
CA LYS A 169 17.65 3.29 6.83
C LYS A 169 16.70 2.22 7.37
N ARG A 170 15.45 2.25 6.96
CA ARG A 170 14.45 1.23 7.38
C ARG A 170 14.77 -0.14 6.81
N SER A 171 15.38 -0.23 5.65
CA SER A 171 15.77 -1.51 5.04
C SER A 171 16.74 -2.31 5.90
N CYS A 172 17.55 -1.67 6.75
CA CYS A 172 18.41 -2.40 7.68
C CYS A 172 17.59 -3.25 8.67
N TYR A 173 16.51 -2.70 9.21
CA TYR A 173 15.63 -3.44 10.13
C TYR A 173 14.87 -4.55 9.42
N GLU A 174 14.39 -4.29 8.20
CA GLU A 174 13.73 -5.29 7.36
C GLU A 174 14.64 -6.48 7.09
N LEU A 175 15.88 -6.23 6.69
CA LEU A 175 16.87 -7.29 6.42
C LEU A 175 17.15 -8.12 7.66
N GLU A 176 17.31 -7.50 8.84
CA GLU A 176 17.52 -8.23 10.09
C GLU A 176 16.30 -9.06 10.49
N MET A 177 15.07 -8.48 10.36
CA MET A 177 13.83 -9.22 10.62
C MET A 177 13.72 -10.48 9.73
N LEU A 178 14.00 -10.33 8.44
CA LEU A 178 13.90 -11.43 7.47
C LEU A 178 14.98 -12.49 7.71
N ARG A 179 16.20 -12.11 8.13
CA ARG A 179 17.25 -13.07 8.54
C ARG A 179 16.88 -13.86 9.77
N MET A 180 16.17 -13.24 10.72
CA MET A 180 15.70 -13.89 11.95
C MET A 180 14.42 -14.71 11.75
N ALA A 181 13.68 -14.47 10.66
CA ALA A 181 12.37 -15.07 10.44
C ALA A 181 12.48 -16.57 10.13
N ARG A 182 11.63 -17.38 10.77
CA ARG A 182 11.39 -18.78 10.39
C ARG A 182 10.24 -18.91 9.39
N HIS A 183 9.26 -18.02 9.47
CA HIS A 183 8.06 -18.04 8.65
C HIS A 183 7.77 -16.66 8.07
N VAL A 184 7.51 -16.62 6.77
CA VAL A 184 7.13 -15.40 6.05
C VAL A 184 5.89 -15.68 5.19
N ILE A 185 4.95 -14.77 5.22
CA ILE A 185 3.79 -14.75 4.32
C ILE A 185 4.05 -13.71 3.24
N GLY A 186 3.93 -14.12 1.98
CA GLY A 186 3.99 -13.23 0.83
C GLY A 186 2.92 -13.56 -0.20
N ARG A 187 2.92 -12.86 -1.34
CA ARG A 187 1.81 -12.86 -2.29
C ARG A 187 2.21 -12.93 -3.74
N THR A 188 3.50 -12.78 -4.02
CA THR A 188 4.02 -12.66 -5.38
C THR A 188 5.31 -13.46 -5.55
N SER A 189 5.61 -13.83 -6.78
CA SER A 189 6.91 -14.40 -7.11
C SER A 189 8.07 -13.44 -6.81
N TRP A 190 7.80 -12.13 -6.92
CA TRP A 190 8.77 -11.08 -6.64
C TRP A 190 9.17 -11.05 -5.16
N ASP A 191 8.22 -10.95 -4.23
CA ASP A 191 8.55 -10.92 -2.79
C ASP A 191 9.14 -12.25 -2.32
N ARG A 192 8.64 -13.37 -2.85
CA ARG A 192 9.20 -14.70 -2.58
C ARG A 192 10.69 -14.79 -2.95
N THR A 193 11.05 -14.29 -4.14
CA THR A 193 12.44 -14.31 -4.60
C THR A 193 13.34 -13.42 -3.75
N HIS A 194 12.88 -12.23 -3.38
CA HIS A 194 13.63 -11.34 -2.49
C HIS A 194 13.82 -11.93 -1.09
N VAL A 195 12.77 -12.53 -0.52
CA VAL A 195 12.83 -13.20 0.78
C VAL A 195 13.81 -14.37 0.74
N TRP A 196 13.72 -15.21 -0.30
CA TRP A 196 14.66 -16.32 -0.50
C TRP A 196 16.11 -15.86 -0.61
N ALA A 197 16.37 -14.76 -1.31
CA ALA A 197 17.73 -14.21 -1.45
C ALA A 197 18.31 -13.67 -0.13
N ILE A 198 17.45 -13.24 0.81
CA ILE A 198 17.86 -12.73 2.12
C ILE A 198 18.02 -13.88 3.12
N ASN A 199 17.10 -14.84 3.11
CA ASN A 199 17.06 -15.98 4.02
C ASN A 199 16.55 -17.23 3.27
N PRO A 200 17.47 -18.04 2.71
CA PRO A 200 17.09 -19.25 1.94
C PRO A 200 16.37 -20.32 2.78
N GLU A 201 16.57 -20.32 4.09
CA GLU A 201 16.01 -21.33 5.01
C GLU A 201 14.60 -20.99 5.49
N VAL A 202 14.10 -19.79 5.18
CA VAL A 202 12.79 -19.35 5.66
C VAL A 202 11.66 -20.15 5.00
N LYS A 203 10.68 -20.57 5.79
CA LYS A 203 9.47 -21.20 5.27
C LYS A 203 8.53 -20.12 4.73
N TYR A 204 8.47 -20.01 3.42
CA TYR A 204 7.59 -19.06 2.74
C TYR A 204 6.19 -19.65 2.57
N HIS A 205 5.18 -18.89 3.03
CA HIS A 205 3.77 -19.20 2.89
C HIS A 205 3.12 -18.23 1.92
N PHE A 206 2.38 -18.74 0.94
CA PHE A 206 1.61 -17.89 0.05
C PHE A 206 0.24 -17.61 0.66
N CYS A 207 -0.10 -16.33 0.87
CA CYS A 207 -1.42 -15.92 1.30
C CYS A 207 -1.72 -14.50 0.80
N ASN A 208 -2.80 -14.34 0.04
CA ASN A 208 -3.23 -13.05 -0.48
C ASN A 208 -3.97 -12.22 0.57
N GLU A 209 -4.15 -10.93 0.28
CA GLU A 209 -4.94 -10.01 1.09
C GLU A 209 -6.38 -9.93 0.63
N THR A 210 -7.26 -9.78 1.60
CA THR A 210 -8.64 -9.39 1.39
C THR A 210 -8.68 -7.87 1.14
N LEU A 211 -9.45 -7.43 0.16
CA LEU A 211 -9.68 -6.02 -0.11
C LEU A 211 -10.69 -5.42 0.88
N ARG A 212 -10.97 -4.14 0.73
CA ARG A 212 -11.98 -3.46 1.55
C ARG A 212 -13.37 -4.03 1.27
N PRO A 213 -14.24 -4.19 2.30
CA PRO A 213 -15.55 -4.86 2.16
C PRO A 213 -16.45 -4.27 1.07
N GLU A 214 -16.39 -2.96 0.87
CA GLU A 214 -17.20 -2.21 -0.07
C GLU A 214 -17.02 -2.66 -1.54
N PHE A 215 -15.92 -3.35 -1.85
CA PHE A 215 -15.61 -3.83 -3.20
C PHE A 215 -16.22 -5.20 -3.53
N TYR A 216 -16.95 -5.83 -2.60
CA TYR A 216 -17.54 -7.16 -2.77
C TYR A 216 -19.07 -7.15 -2.92
N ASP A 217 -19.70 -5.99 -3.11
CA ASP A 217 -21.15 -5.86 -3.22
C ASP A 217 -21.74 -6.28 -4.59
N GLY A 218 -20.89 -6.74 -5.51
CA GLY A 218 -21.30 -7.17 -6.85
C GLY A 218 -21.41 -6.04 -7.89
N SER A 219 -21.09 -4.80 -7.53
CA SER A 219 -21.00 -3.68 -8.49
C SER A 219 -19.93 -3.96 -9.55
N MET A 220 -20.30 -3.80 -10.83
CA MET A 220 -19.40 -4.08 -11.96
C MET A 220 -19.30 -2.89 -12.89
N TRP A 221 -18.09 -2.67 -13.39
CA TRP A 221 -17.80 -1.68 -14.42
C TRP A 221 -18.52 -2.04 -15.74
N SER A 222 -18.94 -1.01 -16.45
CA SER A 222 -19.55 -1.12 -17.77
C SER A 222 -19.04 -0.01 -18.68
N TYR A 223 -18.68 -0.37 -19.89
CA TYR A 223 -18.20 0.59 -20.87
C TYR A 223 -19.24 1.67 -21.18
N GLU A 224 -20.53 1.32 -21.20
CA GLU A 224 -21.62 2.27 -21.51
C GLU A 224 -21.83 3.32 -20.42
N LYS A 225 -21.48 3.00 -19.17
CA LYS A 225 -21.72 3.85 -18.00
C LYS A 225 -20.50 4.65 -17.56
N CYS A 226 -19.31 4.33 -18.05
CA CYS A 226 -18.12 5.07 -17.67
C CYS A 226 -17.99 6.40 -18.42
N ASP A 227 -17.30 7.33 -17.79
CA ASP A 227 -16.88 8.58 -18.42
C ASP A 227 -15.76 8.27 -19.42
N LYS A 228 -16.07 8.40 -20.72
CA LYS A 228 -15.12 8.06 -21.77
C LYS A 228 -13.83 8.86 -21.66
N HIS A 229 -12.72 8.22 -22.06
CA HIS A 229 -11.37 8.78 -22.07
C HIS A 229 -10.93 9.35 -20.70
N THR A 230 -11.50 8.81 -19.62
CA THR A 230 -11.09 9.18 -18.24
C THR A 230 -10.13 8.16 -17.66
N ILE A 231 -8.95 8.62 -17.29
CA ILE A 231 -7.91 7.85 -16.61
C ILE A 231 -8.02 8.07 -15.10
N PHE A 232 -8.02 7.01 -14.31
CA PHE A 232 -8.03 7.08 -12.86
C PHE A 232 -6.73 6.59 -12.24
N LEU A 233 -6.20 7.33 -11.27
CA LEU A 233 -5.12 6.95 -10.37
C LEU A 233 -5.60 7.01 -8.93
N SER A 234 -5.39 5.94 -8.18
CA SER A 234 -5.78 5.87 -6.77
C SER A 234 -4.92 6.70 -5.83
N GLN A 235 -3.71 7.09 -6.26
CA GLN A 235 -2.76 7.83 -5.46
C GLN A 235 -1.61 8.41 -6.30
N ALA A 236 -1.13 9.61 -5.95
CA ALA A 236 0.02 10.23 -6.62
C ALA A 236 0.88 11.12 -5.71
N GLY A 237 0.75 11.01 -4.40
CA GLY A 237 1.38 11.93 -3.43
C GLY A 237 2.91 11.90 -3.38
N TYR A 238 3.56 10.89 -3.97
CA TYR A 238 5.02 10.72 -3.96
C TYR A 238 5.51 9.95 -5.20
N PRO A 239 6.82 10.05 -5.55
CA PRO A 239 7.33 9.59 -6.85
C PRO A 239 7.10 8.12 -7.18
N ILE A 240 7.13 7.23 -6.18
CA ILE A 240 6.91 5.77 -6.39
C ILE A 240 5.61 5.50 -7.15
N LYS A 241 4.58 6.33 -6.98
CA LYS A 241 3.27 6.15 -7.63
C LYS A 241 3.23 6.55 -9.11
N GLY A 242 4.32 7.12 -9.64
CA GLY A 242 4.58 7.25 -11.06
C GLY A 242 3.71 8.22 -11.85
N LEU A 243 2.96 9.15 -11.20
CA LEU A 243 2.16 10.17 -11.92
C LEU A 243 2.98 10.89 -12.99
N HIS A 244 4.26 11.18 -12.71
CA HIS A 244 5.17 11.83 -13.65
C HIS A 244 5.34 11.06 -14.98
N GLN A 245 5.26 9.73 -14.99
CA GLN A 245 5.33 8.93 -16.22
C GLN A 245 4.03 9.02 -17.00
N LEU A 246 2.88 8.95 -16.33
CA LEU A 246 1.60 9.15 -17.00
C LEU A 246 1.51 10.55 -17.64
N LEU A 247 1.97 11.61 -16.94
CA LEU A 247 1.99 12.96 -17.51
C LEU A 247 2.89 13.07 -18.75
N LYS A 248 3.99 12.31 -18.81
CA LYS A 248 4.84 12.25 -20.01
C LYS A 248 4.17 11.52 -21.18
N ALA A 249 3.30 10.55 -20.90
CA ALA A 249 2.52 9.83 -21.92
C ALA A 249 1.35 10.65 -22.48
N MET A 250 0.84 11.63 -21.70
CA MET A 250 -0.36 12.40 -22.08
C MET A 250 -0.31 13.09 -23.42
N PRO A 251 0.80 13.70 -23.90
CA PRO A 251 0.83 14.30 -25.24
C PRO A 251 0.49 13.30 -26.35
N LEU A 252 0.97 12.05 -26.24
CA LEU A 252 0.66 10.98 -27.20
C LEU A 252 -0.81 10.54 -27.08
N ILE A 253 -1.34 10.41 -25.87
CA ILE A 253 -2.76 10.06 -25.66
C ILE A 253 -3.66 11.16 -26.23
N LEU A 254 -3.37 12.43 -25.93
CA LEU A 254 -4.16 13.58 -26.39
C LEU A 254 -4.13 13.78 -27.90
N SER A 255 -3.08 13.33 -28.60
CA SER A 255 -3.05 13.37 -30.07
C SER A 255 -4.08 12.45 -30.71
N HIS A 256 -4.52 11.40 -30.02
CA HIS A 256 -5.56 10.46 -30.46
C HIS A 256 -6.94 10.74 -29.81
N TYR A 257 -6.93 11.16 -28.53
CA TYR A 257 -8.12 11.42 -27.72
C TYR A 257 -8.00 12.78 -27.02
N PRO A 258 -8.32 13.90 -27.73
CA PRO A 258 -8.08 15.26 -27.22
C PRO A 258 -8.87 15.63 -25.97
N ASP A 259 -9.96 14.92 -25.69
CA ASP A 259 -10.85 15.09 -24.53
C ASP A 259 -10.38 14.33 -23.28
N THR A 260 -9.30 13.54 -23.38
CA THR A 260 -8.79 12.75 -22.25
C THR A 260 -8.53 13.60 -21.00
N THR A 261 -8.97 13.06 -19.84
CA THR A 261 -8.74 13.64 -18.53
C THR A 261 -8.15 12.62 -17.56
N ILE A 262 -7.42 13.10 -16.55
CA ILE A 262 -6.87 12.29 -15.45
C ILE A 262 -7.56 12.70 -14.15
N ARG A 263 -8.10 11.72 -13.42
CA ARG A 263 -8.57 11.88 -12.04
C ARG A 263 -7.56 11.23 -11.08
N VAL A 264 -7.11 11.98 -10.08
CA VAL A 264 -6.13 11.51 -9.10
C VAL A 264 -6.74 11.60 -7.71
N ALA A 265 -6.92 10.47 -7.03
CA ALA A 265 -7.35 10.48 -5.64
C ALA A 265 -6.20 10.92 -4.72
N GLY A 266 -6.56 11.64 -3.66
CA GLY A 266 -5.61 12.26 -2.74
C GLY A 266 -5.58 13.78 -2.86
N GLY A 267 -4.85 14.42 -1.94
CA GLY A 267 -4.70 15.87 -1.92
C GLY A 267 -3.97 16.39 -3.16
N ASP A 268 -4.31 17.62 -3.57
CA ASP A 268 -3.63 18.28 -4.68
C ASP A 268 -2.20 18.68 -4.27
N ILE A 269 -1.23 17.94 -4.78
CA ILE A 269 0.18 18.17 -4.52
C ILE A 269 0.75 19.35 -5.33
N THR A 270 0.00 19.88 -6.29
CA THR A 270 0.41 21.02 -7.14
C THR A 270 -0.11 22.36 -6.62
N LYS A 271 -0.97 22.31 -5.59
CA LYS A 271 -1.58 23.51 -5.00
C LYS A 271 -0.53 24.43 -4.37
N CYS A 272 -0.55 25.69 -4.78
CA CYS A 272 0.38 26.71 -4.31
C CYS A 272 -0.26 28.11 -4.47
N ASP A 273 -1.51 28.27 -4.00
CA ASP A 273 -2.32 29.46 -4.25
C ASP A 273 -2.26 30.44 -3.06
N SER A 274 -1.80 29.98 -1.90
CA SER A 274 -1.66 30.77 -0.68
C SER A 274 -0.26 30.65 -0.10
N PHE A 275 0.12 31.56 0.80
CA PHE A 275 1.38 31.49 1.55
C PHE A 275 1.45 30.19 2.37
N LYS A 276 0.34 29.71 2.92
CA LYS A 276 0.25 28.41 3.61
C LYS A 276 0.52 27.25 2.68
N ASP A 277 -0.04 27.26 1.47
CA ASP A 277 0.21 26.23 0.48
C ASP A 277 1.70 26.24 0.06
N TRP A 278 2.28 27.42 -0.16
CA TRP A 278 3.68 27.59 -0.49
C TRP A 278 4.62 26.98 0.58
N LEU A 279 4.33 27.17 1.87
CA LEU A 279 5.10 26.56 2.95
C LEU A 279 5.02 25.03 2.99
N HIS A 280 3.98 24.44 2.39
CA HIS A 280 3.74 22.99 2.33
C HIS A 280 4.03 22.40 0.94
N PHE A 281 4.41 23.23 -0.01
CA PHE A 281 4.65 22.84 -1.39
C PHE A 281 5.96 22.05 -1.52
N SER A 282 5.87 20.77 -1.93
CA SER A 282 7.02 19.87 -2.05
C SER A 282 7.70 19.99 -3.40
N GLY A 283 8.98 19.63 -3.46
CA GLY A 283 9.72 19.57 -4.72
C GLY A 283 9.10 18.61 -5.72
N TYR A 284 8.56 17.49 -5.27
CA TYR A 284 7.81 16.61 -6.17
C TYR A 284 6.53 17.26 -6.70
N GLY A 285 5.77 17.94 -5.85
CA GLY A 285 4.60 18.72 -6.28
C GLY A 285 4.95 19.79 -7.30
N ARG A 286 6.08 20.51 -7.09
CA ARG A 286 6.61 21.50 -8.04
C ARG A 286 7.00 20.86 -9.37
N TYR A 287 7.63 19.69 -9.34
CA TYR A 287 7.96 18.94 -10.55
C TYR A 287 6.70 18.52 -11.32
N ILE A 288 5.68 17.98 -10.65
CA ILE A 288 4.39 17.61 -11.27
C ILE A 288 3.74 18.85 -11.88
N LYS A 289 3.69 20.00 -11.17
CA LYS A 289 3.17 21.27 -11.70
C LYS A 289 3.93 21.71 -12.95
N SER A 290 5.24 21.55 -12.96
CA SER A 290 6.08 21.90 -14.14
C SER A 290 5.79 21.00 -15.34
N LEU A 291 5.50 19.69 -15.13
CA LEU A 291 5.12 18.78 -16.21
C LEU A 291 3.73 19.11 -16.77
N ILE A 292 2.76 19.42 -15.89
CA ILE A 292 1.41 19.85 -16.31
C ILE A 292 1.51 21.09 -17.19
N HIS A 293 2.31 22.06 -16.81
CA HIS A 293 2.52 23.27 -17.61
C HIS A 293 3.27 22.97 -18.92
N ARG A 294 4.38 22.21 -18.85
CA ARG A 294 5.22 21.85 -19.99
C ARG A 294 4.46 21.13 -21.11
N PHE A 295 3.53 20.27 -20.73
CA PHE A 295 2.76 19.44 -21.66
C PHE A 295 1.34 20.00 -21.93
N HIS A 296 1.06 21.24 -21.50
CA HIS A 296 -0.23 21.92 -21.69
C HIS A 296 -1.44 21.13 -21.14
N LEU A 297 -1.26 20.49 -19.98
CA LEU A 297 -2.26 19.63 -19.34
C LEU A 297 -3.15 20.37 -18.34
N THR A 298 -3.12 21.70 -18.32
CA THR A 298 -4.00 22.53 -17.46
C THR A 298 -5.47 22.19 -17.74
N GLY A 299 -6.23 21.88 -16.67
CA GLY A 299 -7.62 21.44 -16.79
C GLY A 299 -7.82 19.97 -17.16
N LYS A 300 -6.75 19.26 -17.59
CA LYS A 300 -6.80 17.83 -17.93
C LYS A 300 -6.49 16.93 -16.71
N VAL A 301 -5.83 17.46 -15.67
CA VAL A 301 -5.48 16.74 -14.45
C VAL A 301 -6.32 17.29 -13.30
N ARG A 302 -7.07 16.41 -12.63
CA ARG A 302 -7.95 16.78 -11.50
C ARG A 302 -7.60 15.96 -10.28
N PHE A 303 -7.12 16.61 -9.21
CA PHE A 303 -6.98 16.02 -7.89
C PHE A 303 -8.35 16.08 -7.19
N ILE A 304 -8.91 14.91 -6.90
CA ILE A 304 -10.30 14.78 -6.42
C ILE A 304 -10.40 14.65 -4.89
N GLY A 305 -9.30 14.93 -4.18
CA GLY A 305 -9.27 14.85 -2.72
C GLY A 305 -9.19 13.42 -2.18
N ASN A 306 -9.09 13.32 -0.85
CA ASN A 306 -9.11 12.02 -0.18
C ASN A 306 -10.52 11.44 -0.24
N LYS A 307 -10.61 10.18 -0.62
CA LYS A 307 -11.86 9.43 -0.79
C LYS A 307 -11.96 8.31 0.23
N ASN A 308 -13.15 8.04 0.75
CA ASN A 308 -13.46 6.82 1.48
C ASN A 308 -13.62 5.64 0.51
N ALA A 309 -13.89 4.43 1.01
CA ALA A 309 -13.95 3.23 0.18
C ALA A 309 -15.07 3.27 -0.86
N GLU A 310 -16.28 3.71 -0.47
CA GLU A 310 -17.43 3.88 -1.37
C GLU A 310 -17.20 4.95 -2.43
N GLU A 311 -16.58 6.06 -2.06
CA GLU A 311 -16.21 7.11 -3.00
C GLU A 311 -15.13 6.61 -3.98
N MET A 312 -14.14 5.85 -3.50
CA MET A 312 -13.12 5.23 -4.37
C MET A 312 -13.74 4.26 -5.36
N LYS A 313 -14.66 3.40 -4.90
CA LYS A 313 -15.39 2.46 -5.76
C LYS A 313 -16.13 3.22 -6.89
N ARG A 314 -16.81 4.31 -6.55
CA ARG A 314 -17.48 5.16 -7.56
C ARG A 314 -16.52 5.75 -8.59
N GLU A 315 -15.34 6.23 -8.16
CA GLU A 315 -14.34 6.75 -9.10
C GLU A 315 -13.78 5.65 -10.03
N TYR A 316 -13.56 4.44 -9.51
CA TYR A 316 -13.18 3.29 -10.33
C TYR A 316 -14.25 2.99 -11.40
N LEU A 317 -15.51 2.84 -10.98
CA LEU A 317 -16.62 2.49 -11.88
C LEU A 317 -16.91 3.59 -12.91
N ALA A 318 -16.70 4.85 -12.55
CA ALA A 318 -16.89 5.98 -13.44
C ALA A 318 -15.74 6.18 -14.45
N SER A 319 -14.59 5.57 -14.25
CA SER A 319 -13.42 5.79 -15.10
C SER A 319 -13.34 4.79 -16.25
N ASN A 320 -12.80 5.20 -17.40
CA ASN A 320 -12.64 4.31 -18.56
C ASN A 320 -11.46 3.34 -18.36
N VAL A 321 -10.41 3.77 -17.65
CA VAL A 321 -9.24 2.95 -17.36
C VAL A 321 -8.64 3.31 -16.00
N PHE A 322 -8.22 2.30 -15.27
CA PHE A 322 -7.34 2.48 -14.11
C PHE A 322 -5.89 2.31 -14.53
N VAL A 323 -5.02 3.27 -14.19
CA VAL A 323 -3.59 3.20 -14.49
C VAL A 323 -2.81 3.08 -13.18
N CYS A 324 -1.94 2.07 -13.11
CA CYS A 324 -0.98 1.86 -12.02
C CYS A 324 0.46 2.07 -12.53
N PRO A 325 0.94 3.33 -12.64
CA PRO A 325 2.22 3.64 -13.28
C PRO A 325 3.38 3.65 -12.27
N SER A 326 3.31 2.83 -11.23
CA SER A 326 4.27 2.82 -10.12
C SER A 326 5.67 2.41 -10.57
N THR A 327 6.69 2.98 -9.91
CA THR A 327 8.10 2.61 -10.15
C THR A 327 8.45 1.25 -9.56
N ILE A 328 7.75 0.84 -8.52
CA ILE A 328 7.85 -0.45 -7.83
C ILE A 328 6.59 -0.67 -6.99
N GLU A 329 6.09 -1.89 -6.98
CA GLU A 329 4.99 -2.35 -6.11
C GLU A 329 5.17 -3.83 -5.81
N ASN A 330 4.68 -4.29 -4.67
CA ASN A 330 4.56 -5.73 -4.42
C ASN A 330 3.20 -6.25 -4.91
N SER A 331 2.14 -5.92 -4.20
CA SER A 331 0.77 -6.34 -4.51
C SER A 331 -0.18 -5.18 -4.18
N PRO A 332 -0.29 -4.16 -5.06
CA PRO A 332 -1.07 -2.98 -4.76
C PRO A 332 -2.57 -3.28 -4.70
N ASN A 333 -3.18 -3.09 -3.52
CA ASN A 333 -4.61 -3.31 -3.33
C ASN A 333 -5.47 -2.49 -4.28
N SER A 334 -5.01 -1.30 -4.68
CA SER A 334 -5.70 -0.45 -5.65
C SER A 334 -5.84 -1.10 -7.04
N LEU A 335 -4.87 -1.91 -7.47
CA LEU A 335 -4.98 -2.70 -8.69
C LEU A 335 -5.99 -3.84 -8.51
N GLY A 336 -5.93 -4.55 -7.38
CA GLY A 336 -6.91 -5.59 -7.04
C GLY A 336 -8.35 -5.05 -6.96
N GLU A 337 -8.55 -3.86 -6.38
CA GLU A 337 -9.84 -3.17 -6.32
C GLU A 337 -10.38 -2.84 -7.72
N ALA A 338 -9.55 -2.31 -8.61
CA ALA A 338 -9.93 -2.06 -10.00
C ALA A 338 -10.31 -3.36 -10.72
N GLN A 339 -9.51 -4.41 -10.54
CA GLN A 339 -9.69 -5.69 -11.21
C GLN A 339 -10.97 -6.42 -10.76
N ILE A 340 -11.28 -6.42 -9.46
CA ILE A 340 -12.49 -7.09 -8.94
C ILE A 340 -13.78 -6.40 -9.42
N LEU A 341 -13.72 -5.08 -9.62
CA LEU A 341 -14.81 -4.30 -10.22
C LEU A 341 -14.89 -4.48 -11.74
N GLY A 342 -13.91 -5.10 -12.38
CA GLY A 342 -13.84 -5.26 -13.83
C GLY A 342 -13.40 -4.02 -14.58
N VAL A 343 -12.82 -3.02 -13.90
CA VAL A 343 -12.28 -1.82 -14.54
C VAL A 343 -11.04 -2.19 -15.36
N PRO A 344 -10.97 -1.84 -16.65
CA PRO A 344 -9.77 -2.10 -17.44
C PRO A 344 -8.53 -1.47 -16.80
N CYS A 345 -7.44 -2.25 -16.71
CA CYS A 345 -6.21 -1.85 -16.04
C CYS A 345 -5.04 -1.77 -17.01
N VAL A 346 -4.24 -0.72 -16.86
CA VAL A 346 -2.90 -0.61 -17.48
C VAL A 346 -1.89 -0.41 -16.35
N ALA A 347 -0.82 -1.21 -16.33
CA ALA A 347 0.11 -1.18 -15.21
C ALA A 347 1.57 -1.34 -15.68
N SER A 348 2.50 -0.79 -14.91
CA SER A 348 3.93 -0.96 -15.13
C SER A 348 4.38 -2.40 -14.81
N TYR A 349 5.27 -2.96 -15.61
CA TYR A 349 5.89 -4.28 -15.39
C TYR A 349 6.97 -4.16 -14.31
N VAL A 350 6.56 -4.04 -13.04
CA VAL A 350 7.49 -3.87 -11.91
C VAL A 350 7.05 -4.71 -10.72
N GLY A 351 8.03 -5.19 -9.96
CA GLY A 351 7.77 -5.93 -8.72
C GLY A 351 6.82 -7.11 -8.90
N GLY A 352 5.79 -7.17 -8.07
CA GLY A 352 4.77 -8.24 -8.12
C GLY A 352 3.54 -7.92 -8.99
N ILE A 353 3.51 -6.77 -9.68
CA ILE A 353 2.39 -6.42 -10.60
C ILE A 353 2.16 -7.49 -11.66
N PRO A 354 3.20 -8.11 -12.30
CA PRO A 354 2.98 -9.17 -13.28
C PRO A 354 2.18 -10.36 -12.75
N ASP A 355 2.36 -10.72 -11.47
CA ASP A 355 1.57 -11.80 -10.87
C ASP A 355 0.08 -11.43 -10.70
N MET A 356 -0.23 -10.15 -10.53
CA MET A 356 -1.60 -9.66 -10.45
C MET A 356 -2.27 -9.51 -11.82
N MET A 357 -1.47 -9.26 -12.86
CA MET A 357 -1.94 -9.02 -14.23
C MET A 357 -1.99 -10.29 -15.08
N LYS A 358 -1.89 -11.48 -14.49
CA LYS A 358 -2.03 -12.75 -15.20
C LYS A 358 -3.37 -12.82 -15.94
N GLY A 359 -3.30 -13.12 -17.24
CA GLY A 359 -4.45 -13.11 -18.16
C GLY A 359 -4.80 -11.72 -18.72
N ASN A 360 -3.96 -10.71 -18.44
CA ASN A 360 -4.07 -9.35 -18.99
C ASN A 360 -2.68 -8.72 -19.22
N GLU A 361 -1.70 -9.54 -19.56
CA GLU A 361 -0.28 -9.17 -19.70
C GLU A 361 -0.08 -8.14 -20.82
N ASP A 362 -0.92 -8.13 -21.84
CA ASP A 362 -0.89 -7.18 -22.96
C ASP A 362 -1.07 -5.71 -22.54
N ASN A 363 -1.58 -5.47 -21.33
CA ASN A 363 -1.74 -4.14 -20.76
C ASN A 363 -0.60 -3.77 -19.78
N LEU A 364 0.43 -4.63 -19.70
CA LEU A 364 1.67 -4.30 -19.01
C LEU A 364 2.61 -3.50 -19.92
N TYR A 365 3.38 -2.61 -19.34
CA TYR A 365 4.43 -1.86 -20.03
C TYR A 365 5.67 -1.71 -19.14
N ARG A 366 6.85 -1.63 -19.72
CA ARG A 366 8.06 -1.31 -18.95
C ARG A 366 7.97 0.15 -18.50
N PHE A 367 8.28 0.40 -17.25
CA PHE A 367 8.08 1.71 -16.60
C PHE A 367 8.68 2.89 -17.40
N GLU A 368 9.83 2.71 -18.03
CA GLU A 368 10.50 3.72 -18.83
C GLU A 368 9.85 3.99 -20.20
N GLU A 369 8.99 3.07 -20.69
CA GLU A 369 8.39 3.12 -22.04
C GLU A 369 7.04 3.84 -22.02
N VAL A 370 7.08 5.17 -21.98
CA VAL A 370 5.86 6.00 -21.94
C VAL A 370 5.01 5.89 -23.21
N GLU A 371 5.61 5.52 -24.35
CA GLU A 371 4.96 5.25 -25.62
C GLU A 371 4.08 4.02 -25.53
N ILE A 372 4.54 2.96 -24.90
CA ILE A 372 3.77 1.74 -24.68
C ILE A 372 2.64 1.99 -23.67
N LEU A 373 2.92 2.77 -22.60
CA LEU A 373 1.86 3.24 -21.70
C LEU A 373 0.75 3.96 -22.47
N ALA A 374 1.11 4.94 -23.32
CA ALA A 374 0.15 5.68 -24.12
C ALA A 374 -0.64 4.77 -25.06
N LYS A 375 0.03 3.88 -25.80
CA LYS A 375 -0.59 2.89 -26.68
C LYS A 375 -1.60 2.00 -25.94
N ASN A 376 -1.22 1.48 -24.77
CA ASN A 376 -2.08 0.59 -23.97
C ASN A 376 -3.32 1.34 -23.44
N VAL A 377 -3.17 2.58 -23.00
CA VAL A 377 -4.32 3.43 -22.61
C VAL A 377 -5.25 3.66 -23.79
N CYS A 378 -4.73 4.05 -24.96
CA CYS A 378 -5.53 4.26 -26.16
C CYS A 378 -6.25 2.97 -26.61
N LYS A 379 -5.58 1.80 -26.55
CA LYS A 379 -6.19 0.50 -26.84
C LYS A 379 -7.39 0.22 -25.94
N VAL A 380 -7.25 0.51 -24.64
CA VAL A 380 -8.31 0.28 -23.65
C VAL A 380 -9.51 1.23 -23.87
N PHE A 381 -9.31 2.46 -24.32
CA PHE A 381 -10.39 3.41 -24.57
C PHE A 381 -11.40 2.93 -25.62
N THR A 382 -10.97 2.12 -26.57
CA THR A 382 -11.82 1.55 -27.64
C THR A 382 -12.33 0.16 -27.32
N ASN A 383 -11.81 -0.48 -26.26
CA ASN A 383 -12.19 -1.84 -25.94
C ASN A 383 -13.36 -1.89 -24.95
N ALA A 384 -14.53 -2.23 -25.48
CA ALA A 384 -15.76 -2.47 -24.70
C ALA A 384 -15.82 -3.90 -24.11
N GLU A 385 -14.84 -4.78 -24.44
CA GLU A 385 -14.89 -6.17 -24.01
C GLU A 385 -14.74 -6.29 -22.49
N LYS A 386 -15.58 -7.15 -21.92
CA LYS A 386 -15.53 -7.49 -20.50
C LYS A 386 -14.25 -8.25 -20.18
N GLN A 387 -13.51 -7.77 -19.22
CA GLN A 387 -12.22 -8.36 -18.78
C GLN A 387 -12.43 -9.64 -17.91
N SER A 388 -13.13 -10.63 -18.46
CA SER A 388 -13.64 -11.79 -17.68
C SER A 388 -12.53 -12.59 -16.99
N ASN A 389 -11.40 -12.83 -17.66
CA ASN A 389 -10.28 -13.56 -17.07
C ASN A 389 -9.62 -12.78 -15.94
N MET A 390 -9.46 -11.47 -16.09
CA MET A 390 -8.93 -10.58 -15.05
C MET A 390 -9.83 -10.59 -13.80
N ILE A 391 -11.14 -10.45 -14.00
CA ILE A 391 -12.14 -10.47 -12.92
C ILE A 391 -12.08 -11.80 -12.16
N LEU A 392 -12.09 -12.92 -12.88
CA LEU A 392 -12.03 -14.26 -12.28
C LEU A 392 -10.76 -14.45 -11.44
N THR A 393 -9.61 -14.05 -12.00
CA THR A 393 -8.31 -14.13 -11.32
C THR A 393 -8.29 -13.26 -10.07
N ALA A 394 -8.76 -12.02 -10.15
CA ALA A 394 -8.82 -11.08 -9.02
C ALA A 394 -9.81 -11.53 -7.94
N THR A 395 -11.00 -12.01 -8.34
CA THR A 395 -12.01 -12.52 -7.40
C THR A 395 -11.49 -13.73 -6.63
N LYS A 396 -10.77 -14.65 -7.27
CA LYS A 396 -10.13 -15.80 -6.61
C LYS A 396 -9.00 -15.33 -5.68
N ARG A 397 -8.15 -14.42 -6.16
CA ARG A 397 -7.00 -13.90 -5.41
C ARG A 397 -7.41 -13.19 -4.12
N HIS A 398 -8.46 -12.40 -4.17
CA HIS A 398 -8.90 -11.57 -3.07
C HIS A 398 -10.14 -12.12 -2.33
N ASN A 399 -10.44 -13.41 -2.48
CA ASN A 399 -11.60 -14.03 -1.82
C ASN A 399 -11.40 -14.07 -0.29
N PRO A 400 -12.28 -13.40 0.50
CA PRO A 400 -12.11 -13.30 1.95
C PRO A 400 -12.10 -14.66 2.65
N SER A 401 -13.00 -15.57 2.26
CA SER A 401 -13.11 -16.91 2.89
C SER A 401 -11.91 -17.80 2.57
N ILE A 402 -11.39 -17.73 1.33
CA ILE A 402 -10.18 -18.48 0.93
C ILE A 402 -8.99 -17.95 1.71
N ASN A 403 -8.79 -16.63 1.74
CA ASN A 403 -7.64 -15.99 2.36
C ASN A 403 -7.65 -16.19 3.90
N SER A 404 -8.82 -16.07 4.54
CA SER A 404 -8.97 -16.34 5.98
C SER A 404 -8.65 -17.79 6.33
N ARG A 405 -9.17 -18.76 5.54
CA ARG A 405 -8.87 -20.18 5.74
C ARG A 405 -7.39 -20.48 5.57
N GLN A 406 -6.76 -19.88 4.57
CA GLN A 406 -5.34 -20.05 4.32
C GLN A 406 -4.51 -19.49 5.48
N LEU A 407 -4.83 -18.29 5.95
CA LEU A 407 -4.16 -17.66 7.09
C LEU A 407 -4.28 -18.51 8.35
N TYR A 408 -5.48 -19.00 8.64
CA TYR A 408 -5.75 -19.90 9.76
C TYR A 408 -4.91 -21.19 9.67
N SER A 409 -4.87 -21.84 8.49
CA SER A 409 -4.06 -23.04 8.25
C SER A 409 -2.56 -22.78 8.43
N ILE A 410 -2.06 -21.61 8.01
CA ILE A 410 -0.66 -21.20 8.23
C ILE A 410 -0.38 -21.12 9.72
N TYR A 411 -1.25 -20.48 10.51
CA TYR A 411 -1.08 -20.38 11.96
C TYR A 411 -1.04 -21.76 12.61
N GLN A 412 -1.98 -22.65 12.28
CA GLN A 412 -1.98 -24.01 12.78
C GLN A 412 -0.69 -24.76 12.43
N SER A 413 -0.19 -24.60 11.19
CA SER A 413 1.04 -25.27 10.75
C SER A 413 2.30 -24.79 11.48
N ILE A 414 2.28 -23.56 12.00
CA ILE A 414 3.41 -23.00 12.76
C ILE A 414 3.36 -23.47 14.22
N ILE A 415 2.16 -23.51 14.80
CA ILE A 415 1.99 -23.95 16.21
C ILE A 415 2.27 -25.44 16.39
N ASN A 416 2.00 -26.25 15.36
CA ASN A 416 2.17 -27.70 15.41
C ASN A 416 3.55 -28.16 14.90
N ALA A 417 4.45 -27.25 14.49
CA ALA A 417 5.81 -27.55 14.03
C ALA A 417 6.82 -27.52 15.16
#